data_5a5ad7c0b40a450bc40a10a7ace46d05
#
_entry.id   5a5ad7c0b40a450bc40a10a7ace46d05
#
_cell.length_a   1.000
_cell.length_b   1.000
_cell.length_c   1.000
_cell.angle_alpha   90.00
_cell.angle_beta   90.00
_cell.angle_gamma   90.00
#
_symmetry.space_group_name_H-M   'P 1'
#
loop_
_entity.id
_entity.type
_entity.pdbx_description
1 polymer ?
#
loop_
_entity_poly.entity_id
_entity_poly.type
_entity_poly.pdbx_seq_one_letter_code
_entity_poly.pdbx_strand_id
1 'polypeptide(L)'
;MIEAQLPEDRPVGDSMKNKNVVVIGTHWGDEGKGKIVDLLTESVAAVVRFQGGHNAGHTLVVEGKKTVLHLIPSGILHPTVQCLIGNGVVLSVPDLFKEIKELEEAGVEVRNRLMLSLDCPLIMPYHIALDVSVEKERGNRKIGTTGRGIGPAYEDKVGRRGLRLRDLLDEQQLLFKLEGILKQHNFMLEQYYGAEPVTLEACLAASLAYLDELKPMMGDVLSQLAMLRRNGQAVLFEGAQGALLDIDHGTYPFVTSSNTTAGAISSGCGVGPLHLDYILGITKAYTTRVGEGPFPTELHDSVGIHLAEKGHEFGATTGRPRRCGWLDVCALQRVVEMNSLTGLCITKLDVLDGLDSVAICVDYQEDSDGQITPVYETLAGWQEASVGVKQYQDLPQNAQVYLDRIEALCGIPVDVISTGPDRAETILKRPIL
;
A
#
# COMPACT_ATOMS: atom_id res chain seq x y z
N MET A 1 -29.13 -31.13 17.97
CA MET A 1 -28.12 -30.47 18.81
C MET A 1 -26.77 -30.94 18.29
N ILE A 2 -26.04 -30.05 17.62
CA ILE A 2 -24.67 -30.32 17.16
C ILE A 2 -23.79 -29.70 18.24
N GLU A 3 -23.17 -30.54 19.06
CA GLU A 3 -22.14 -30.12 20.00
C GLU A 3 -20.93 -29.61 19.16
N ALA A 4 -20.72 -28.32 19.16
CA ALA A 4 -19.50 -27.73 18.65
C ALA A 4 -18.39 -28.01 19.69
N GLN A 5 -17.49 -28.93 19.37
CA GLN A 5 -16.22 -29.04 20.10
C GLN A 5 -15.41 -27.75 19.92
N LEU A 6 -15.19 -27.06 21.03
CA LEU A 6 -14.23 -25.96 21.09
C LEU A 6 -12.84 -26.51 20.74
N PRO A 7 -12.05 -25.81 19.91
CA PRO A 7 -10.69 -26.25 19.63
C PRO A 7 -9.86 -26.17 20.90
N GLU A 8 -9.19 -27.30 21.21
CA GLU A 8 -8.21 -27.43 22.29
C GLU A 8 -7.12 -26.36 22.20
N ASP A 9 -6.59 -25.97 23.36
CA ASP A 9 -5.58 -24.97 23.60
C ASP A 9 -4.47 -24.97 22.54
N ARG A 10 -4.16 -23.78 21.99
CA ARG A 10 -2.96 -23.59 21.19
C ARG A 10 -1.74 -23.94 22.03
N PRO A 11 -0.85 -24.84 21.61
CA PRO A 11 0.41 -25.05 22.29
C PRO A 11 1.22 -23.74 22.24
N VAL A 12 1.50 -23.17 23.39
CA VAL A 12 2.48 -22.11 23.58
C VAL A 12 3.84 -22.82 23.50
N GLY A 13 4.39 -22.84 22.32
CA GLY A 13 5.74 -23.39 22.11
C GLY A 13 5.91 -23.88 20.69
N ASP A 14 6.74 -23.13 20.02
CA ASP A 14 7.54 -23.50 18.86
C ASP A 14 7.04 -23.11 17.47
N SER A 15 7.92 -22.38 16.88
CA SER A 15 8.29 -22.11 15.50
C SER A 15 7.85 -20.75 14.94
N MET A 16 8.88 -19.93 14.69
CA MET A 16 8.77 -18.74 13.81
C MET A 16 8.45 -19.13 12.35
N LYS A 17 8.28 -20.42 12.08
CA LYS A 17 7.85 -20.94 10.79
C LYS A 17 6.32 -20.89 10.73
N ASN A 18 5.79 -20.25 9.68
CA ASN A 18 4.36 -20.18 9.33
C ASN A 18 3.57 -19.00 9.91
N LYS A 19 4.21 -17.86 10.12
CA LYS A 19 3.52 -16.63 10.51
C LYS A 19 2.95 -15.88 9.30
N ASN A 20 1.74 -15.40 9.43
CA ASN A 20 1.19 -14.42 8.51
C ASN A 20 1.78 -13.04 8.81
N VAL A 21 2.41 -12.44 7.82
CA VAL A 21 3.05 -11.14 7.92
C VAL A 21 2.25 -10.09 7.16
N VAL A 22 2.06 -8.94 7.78
CA VAL A 22 1.44 -7.76 7.16
C VAL A 22 2.52 -6.71 6.94
N VAL A 23 2.57 -6.15 5.74
CA VAL A 23 3.46 -5.02 5.40
C VAL A 23 2.60 -3.81 5.04
N ILE A 24 2.71 -2.75 5.83
CA ILE A 24 2.00 -1.48 5.59
C ILE A 24 2.96 -0.29 5.61
N GLY A 25 2.63 0.76 4.87
CA GLY A 25 3.31 2.05 4.99
C GLY A 25 2.80 2.82 6.20
N THR A 26 3.68 3.51 6.91
CA THR A 26 3.32 4.21 8.15
C THR A 26 2.92 5.67 7.94
N HIS A 27 3.33 6.30 6.84
CA HIS A 27 3.04 7.71 6.57
C HIS A 27 2.12 7.88 5.34
N TRP A 28 2.51 8.70 4.37
CA TRP A 28 1.70 9.02 3.18
C TRP A 28 2.07 8.22 1.94
N GLY A 29 2.56 7.00 2.10
CA GLY A 29 2.98 6.13 1.00
C GLY A 29 4.43 6.39 0.55
N ASP A 30 4.85 5.62 -0.44
CA ASP A 30 6.21 5.70 -1.01
C ASP A 30 7.35 5.41 -0.01
N GLU A 31 7.06 4.67 1.07
CA GLU A 31 8.04 4.30 2.10
C GLU A 31 9.04 3.23 1.63
N GLY A 32 8.90 2.69 0.41
CA GLY A 32 9.79 1.65 -0.11
C GLY A 32 9.33 0.22 0.22
N LYS A 33 8.01 0.02 0.40
CA LYS A 33 7.42 -1.29 0.73
C LYS A 33 7.80 -2.40 -0.23
N GLY A 34 7.88 -2.13 -1.54
CA GLY A 34 8.14 -3.14 -2.56
C GLY A 34 9.39 -3.97 -2.30
N LYS A 35 10.53 -3.33 -1.99
CA LYS A 35 11.80 -4.00 -1.65
C LYS A 35 11.64 -4.96 -0.47
N ILE A 36 10.91 -4.55 0.56
CA ILE A 36 10.76 -5.36 1.79
C ILE A 36 9.78 -6.51 1.57
N VAL A 37 8.71 -6.27 0.80
CA VAL A 37 7.80 -7.34 0.38
C VAL A 37 8.56 -8.39 -0.44
N ASP A 38 9.38 -7.96 -1.41
CA ASP A 38 10.21 -8.86 -2.22
C ASP A 38 11.15 -9.70 -1.34
N LEU A 39 11.83 -9.08 -0.38
CA LEU A 39 12.72 -9.76 0.55
C LEU A 39 12.00 -10.85 1.37
N LEU A 40 10.80 -10.54 1.88
CA LEU A 40 10.02 -11.46 2.72
C LEU A 40 9.30 -12.54 1.91
N THR A 41 9.11 -12.30 0.61
CA THR A 41 8.37 -13.22 -0.28
C THR A 41 9.02 -14.59 -0.41
N GLU A 42 10.34 -14.71 -0.27
CA GLU A 42 11.06 -16.00 -0.36
C GLU A 42 10.60 -17.03 0.70
N SER A 43 10.01 -16.55 1.80
CA SER A 43 9.64 -17.40 2.94
C SER A 43 8.14 -17.65 3.04
N VAL A 44 7.33 -17.21 2.07
CA VAL A 44 5.87 -17.35 2.11
C VAL A 44 5.31 -18.14 0.93
N ALA A 45 4.14 -18.73 1.11
CA ALA A 45 3.44 -19.47 0.07
C ALA A 45 2.60 -18.56 -0.85
N ALA A 46 2.17 -17.41 -0.32
CA ALA A 46 1.36 -16.47 -1.07
C ALA A 46 1.60 -15.01 -0.66
N VAL A 47 1.41 -14.10 -1.61
CA VAL A 47 1.34 -12.65 -1.37
C VAL A 47 -0.04 -12.13 -1.77
N VAL A 48 -0.65 -11.30 -0.92
CA VAL A 48 -2.04 -10.86 -1.05
C VAL A 48 -2.13 -9.33 -1.06
N ARG A 49 -2.76 -8.77 -2.09
CA ARG A 49 -3.25 -7.38 -2.09
C ARG A 49 -4.66 -7.37 -1.54
N PHE A 50 -4.91 -6.55 -0.54
CA PHE A 50 -6.20 -6.54 0.18
C PHE A 50 -6.99 -5.23 0.05
N GLN A 51 -6.40 -4.17 -0.50
CA GLN A 51 -7.03 -2.86 -0.68
C GLN A 51 -6.35 -2.02 -1.76
N GLY A 52 -6.94 -0.86 -2.10
CA GLY A 52 -6.45 0.04 -3.12
C GLY A 52 -6.86 -0.42 -4.52
N GLY A 53 -6.09 -0.04 -5.50
CA GLY A 53 -6.25 -0.39 -6.91
C GLY A 53 -4.96 -0.13 -7.65
N HIS A 54 -5.04 0.14 -8.95
CA HIS A 54 -3.88 0.45 -9.79
C HIS A 54 -3.30 1.87 -9.57
N ASN A 55 -3.79 2.61 -8.57
CA ASN A 55 -3.17 3.83 -8.06
C ASN A 55 -1.90 3.56 -7.22
N ALA A 56 -1.64 2.32 -6.80
CA ALA A 56 -0.38 1.95 -6.18
C ALA A 56 0.76 1.91 -7.21
N GLY A 57 2.00 2.02 -6.74
CA GLY A 57 3.20 1.88 -7.55
C GLY A 57 4.31 1.26 -6.70
N HIS A 58 4.46 -0.08 -6.76
CA HIS A 58 5.48 -0.81 -6.04
C HIS A 58 6.68 -1.05 -6.96
N THR A 59 7.75 -0.30 -6.73
CA THR A 59 8.99 -0.46 -7.48
C THR A 59 9.85 -1.55 -6.84
N LEU A 60 10.24 -2.51 -7.64
CA LEU A 60 11.14 -3.60 -7.29
C LEU A 60 12.38 -3.56 -8.16
N VAL A 61 13.51 -3.92 -7.60
CA VAL A 61 14.76 -4.11 -8.33
C VAL A 61 15.26 -5.53 -8.06
N VAL A 62 15.06 -6.41 -9.03
CA VAL A 62 15.47 -7.81 -8.95
C VAL A 62 16.56 -8.04 -9.99
N GLU A 63 17.73 -8.48 -9.56
CA GLU A 63 18.91 -8.71 -10.44
C GLU A 63 19.24 -7.51 -11.34
N GLY A 64 19.12 -6.29 -10.79
CA GLY A 64 19.39 -5.05 -11.50
C GLY A 64 18.28 -4.59 -12.46
N LYS A 65 17.21 -5.40 -12.66
CA LYS A 65 16.05 -5.05 -13.48
C LYS A 65 14.98 -4.38 -12.63
N LYS A 66 14.61 -3.15 -13.00
CA LYS A 66 13.54 -2.39 -12.35
C LYS A 66 12.18 -2.79 -12.91
N THR A 67 11.25 -3.20 -12.04
CA THR A 67 9.85 -3.49 -12.35
C THR A 67 8.93 -2.65 -11.47
N VAL A 68 7.88 -2.08 -12.03
CA VAL A 68 6.87 -1.32 -11.27
C VAL A 68 5.55 -2.06 -11.37
N LEU A 69 5.00 -2.45 -10.22
CA LEU A 69 3.72 -3.15 -10.13
C LEU A 69 2.65 -2.21 -9.59
N HIS A 70 1.44 -2.29 -10.13
CA HIS A 70 0.31 -1.46 -9.75
C HIS A 70 -0.82 -2.24 -9.08
N LEU A 71 -1.25 -3.35 -9.68
CA LEU A 71 -2.33 -4.23 -9.19
C LEU A 71 -1.81 -5.56 -8.67
N ILE A 72 -0.90 -6.18 -9.45
CA ILE A 72 -0.42 -7.51 -9.18
C ILE A 72 0.48 -7.50 -7.93
N PRO A 73 0.29 -8.44 -6.98
CA PRO A 73 1.15 -8.54 -5.80
C PRO A 73 2.62 -8.73 -6.17
N SER A 74 3.53 -8.13 -5.38
CA SER A 74 4.98 -8.16 -5.63
C SER A 74 5.58 -9.57 -5.66
N GLY A 75 4.92 -10.53 -5.02
CA GLY A 75 5.27 -11.95 -5.05
C GLY A 75 5.29 -12.59 -6.44
N ILE A 76 4.72 -11.95 -7.46
CA ILE A 76 4.67 -12.49 -8.82
C ILE A 76 6.06 -12.70 -9.44
N LEU A 77 7.06 -11.95 -8.98
CA LEU A 77 8.45 -12.10 -9.44
C LEU A 77 9.13 -13.39 -8.90
N HIS A 78 8.52 -14.05 -7.91
CA HIS A 78 9.02 -15.31 -7.33
C HIS A 78 8.24 -16.50 -7.90
N PRO A 79 8.88 -17.43 -8.65
CA PRO A 79 8.19 -18.46 -9.44
C PRO A 79 7.30 -19.42 -8.64
N THR A 80 7.59 -19.62 -7.35
CA THR A 80 6.90 -20.61 -6.48
C THR A 80 5.76 -20.00 -5.65
N VAL A 81 5.57 -18.67 -5.72
CA VAL A 81 4.66 -17.94 -4.85
C VAL A 81 3.34 -17.67 -5.56
N GLN A 82 2.22 -17.93 -4.88
CA GLN A 82 0.90 -17.54 -5.34
C GLN A 82 0.65 -16.06 -5.10
N CYS A 83 -0.05 -15.41 -6.02
CA CYS A 83 -0.47 -14.01 -5.90
C CYS A 83 -1.98 -13.93 -5.86
N LEU A 84 -2.51 -13.31 -4.80
CA LEU A 84 -3.94 -13.21 -4.58
C LEU A 84 -4.38 -11.75 -4.54
N ILE A 85 -5.46 -11.43 -5.23
CA ILE A 85 -6.12 -10.11 -5.15
C ILE A 85 -7.45 -10.29 -4.44
N GLY A 86 -7.54 -9.73 -3.22
CA GLY A 86 -8.72 -9.79 -2.37
C GLY A 86 -9.85 -8.86 -2.81
N ASN A 87 -11.05 -9.10 -2.29
CA ASN A 87 -12.28 -8.34 -2.58
C ASN A 87 -12.24 -6.86 -2.13
N GLY A 88 -11.22 -6.47 -1.38
CA GLY A 88 -11.00 -5.06 -1.00
C GLY A 88 -10.37 -4.22 -2.10
N VAL A 89 -9.75 -4.83 -3.10
CA VAL A 89 -9.13 -4.15 -4.25
C VAL A 89 -10.19 -3.77 -5.28
N VAL A 90 -10.19 -2.51 -5.73
CA VAL A 90 -10.97 -2.07 -6.90
C VAL A 90 -10.17 -2.36 -8.17
N LEU A 91 -10.73 -3.16 -9.06
CA LEU A 91 -10.03 -3.80 -10.17
C LEU A 91 -10.35 -3.16 -11.50
N SER A 92 -9.36 -2.60 -12.18
CA SER A 92 -9.43 -2.24 -13.59
C SER A 92 -8.98 -3.43 -14.44
N VAL A 93 -9.88 -4.03 -15.21
CA VAL A 93 -9.56 -5.17 -16.08
C VAL A 93 -8.55 -4.79 -17.17
N PRO A 94 -8.71 -3.66 -17.89
CA PRO A 94 -7.73 -3.24 -18.89
C PRO A 94 -6.32 -3.02 -18.33
N ASP A 95 -6.22 -2.36 -17.16
CA ASP A 95 -4.91 -2.10 -16.52
C ASP A 95 -4.27 -3.39 -15.99
N LEU A 96 -5.07 -4.34 -15.49
CA LEU A 96 -4.59 -5.65 -15.10
C LEU A 96 -3.95 -6.39 -16.29
N PHE A 97 -4.63 -6.45 -17.42
CA PHE A 97 -4.09 -7.14 -18.60
C PHE A 97 -2.90 -6.43 -19.24
N LYS A 98 -2.85 -5.10 -19.14
CA LYS A 98 -1.66 -4.35 -19.51
C LYS A 98 -0.46 -4.77 -18.64
N GLU A 99 -0.64 -4.84 -17.33
CA GLU A 99 0.42 -5.25 -16.39
C GLU A 99 0.81 -6.72 -16.57
N ILE A 100 -0.16 -7.64 -16.80
CA ILE A 100 0.11 -9.04 -17.15
C ILE A 100 1.00 -9.12 -18.39
N LYS A 101 0.64 -8.42 -19.45
CA LYS A 101 1.39 -8.43 -20.71
C LYS A 101 2.82 -7.95 -20.52
N GLU A 102 3.03 -6.83 -19.81
CA GLU A 102 4.36 -6.29 -19.52
C GLU A 102 5.23 -7.30 -18.75
N LEU A 103 4.63 -8.03 -17.79
CA LEU A 103 5.32 -9.07 -17.02
C LEU A 103 5.65 -10.30 -17.87
N GLU A 104 4.71 -10.78 -18.69
CA GLU A 104 4.90 -11.92 -19.59
C GLU A 104 5.97 -11.64 -20.66
N GLU A 105 5.99 -10.43 -21.23
CA GLU A 105 7.05 -9.96 -22.12
C GLU A 105 8.42 -9.90 -21.43
N ALA A 106 8.43 -9.71 -20.11
CA ALA A 106 9.63 -9.75 -19.28
C ALA A 106 10.04 -11.19 -18.85
N GLY A 107 9.28 -12.22 -19.27
CA GLY A 107 9.55 -13.63 -18.97
C GLY A 107 8.96 -14.13 -17.64
N VAL A 108 8.04 -13.37 -17.04
CA VAL A 108 7.40 -13.76 -15.76
C VAL A 108 6.11 -14.53 -16.06
N GLU A 109 5.98 -15.74 -15.51
CA GLU A 109 4.72 -16.50 -15.56
C GLU A 109 3.72 -15.88 -14.57
N VAL A 110 2.58 -15.37 -15.08
CA VAL A 110 1.58 -14.68 -14.25
C VAL A 110 0.33 -15.51 -14.04
N ARG A 111 -0.31 -15.94 -15.12
CA ARG A 111 -1.71 -16.41 -15.14
C ARG A 111 -1.96 -17.64 -14.27
N ASN A 112 -1.01 -18.56 -14.18
CA ASN A 112 -1.13 -19.79 -13.38
C ASN A 112 -0.97 -19.56 -11.88
N ARG A 113 -0.48 -18.39 -11.47
CA ARG A 113 -0.16 -18.04 -10.08
C ARG A 113 -0.98 -16.87 -9.55
N LEU A 114 -1.75 -16.20 -10.40
CA LEU A 114 -2.61 -15.07 -10.02
C LEU A 114 -4.05 -15.56 -9.81
N MET A 115 -4.61 -15.27 -8.63
CA MET A 115 -6.02 -15.50 -8.34
C MET A 115 -6.69 -14.18 -7.95
N LEU A 116 -7.84 -13.92 -8.55
CA LEU A 116 -8.67 -12.73 -8.35
C LEU A 116 -9.95 -13.11 -7.61
N SER A 117 -10.26 -12.41 -6.52
CA SER A 117 -11.54 -12.63 -5.84
C SER A 117 -12.71 -12.31 -6.76
N LEU A 118 -13.67 -13.23 -6.85
CA LEU A 118 -14.94 -13.03 -7.53
C LEU A 118 -15.70 -11.78 -7.06
N ASP A 119 -15.39 -11.32 -5.85
CA ASP A 119 -16.04 -10.17 -5.21
C ASP A 119 -15.27 -8.85 -5.35
N CYS A 120 -14.18 -8.79 -6.12
CA CYS A 120 -13.50 -7.54 -6.45
C CYS A 120 -14.47 -6.57 -7.13
N PRO A 121 -14.65 -5.34 -6.62
CA PRO A 121 -15.37 -4.31 -7.34
C PRO A 121 -14.62 -3.90 -8.60
N LEU A 122 -15.34 -3.64 -9.68
CA LEU A 122 -14.75 -3.24 -10.96
C LEU A 122 -14.66 -1.71 -11.08
N ILE A 123 -13.55 -1.24 -11.61
CA ILE A 123 -13.42 0.13 -12.09
C ILE A 123 -13.89 0.14 -13.55
N MET A 124 -14.92 0.98 -13.80
CA MET A 124 -15.55 1.12 -15.10
C MET A 124 -15.20 2.48 -15.71
N PRO A 125 -15.36 2.68 -17.03
CA PRO A 125 -15.08 3.96 -17.70
C PRO A 125 -15.79 5.17 -17.07
N TYR A 126 -17.00 5.01 -16.57
CA TYR A 126 -17.72 6.09 -15.90
C TYR A 126 -17.07 6.49 -14.55
N HIS A 127 -16.40 5.60 -13.85
CA HIS A 127 -15.65 5.95 -12.64
C HIS A 127 -14.47 6.86 -12.96
N ILE A 128 -13.77 6.59 -14.06
CA ILE A 128 -12.66 7.43 -14.53
C ILE A 128 -13.18 8.81 -14.95
N ALA A 129 -14.29 8.85 -15.71
CA ALA A 129 -14.90 10.09 -16.13
C ALA A 129 -15.36 10.95 -14.95
N LEU A 130 -15.96 10.33 -13.92
CA LEU A 130 -16.37 11.00 -12.68
C LEU A 130 -15.15 11.52 -11.90
N ASP A 131 -14.11 10.72 -11.68
CA ASP A 131 -12.91 11.12 -10.93
C ASP A 131 -12.26 12.36 -11.55
N VAL A 132 -12.10 12.37 -12.87
CA VAL A 132 -11.56 13.52 -13.62
C VAL A 132 -12.48 14.74 -13.51
N SER A 133 -13.79 14.55 -13.61
CA SER A 133 -14.77 15.64 -13.57
C SER A 133 -14.85 16.28 -12.20
N VAL A 134 -14.83 15.49 -11.12
CA VAL A 134 -14.80 15.96 -9.73
C VAL A 134 -13.53 16.81 -9.47
N GLU A 135 -12.36 16.33 -9.88
CA GLU A 135 -11.11 17.08 -9.69
C GLU A 135 -11.10 18.39 -10.50
N LYS A 136 -11.70 18.40 -11.70
CA LYS A 136 -11.85 19.59 -12.51
C LYS A 136 -12.75 20.62 -11.84
N GLU A 137 -13.91 20.19 -11.31
CA GLU A 137 -14.88 21.05 -10.61
C GLU A 137 -14.29 21.65 -9.33
N ARG A 138 -13.48 20.89 -8.58
CA ARG A 138 -12.81 21.39 -7.36
C ARG A 138 -11.84 22.54 -7.61
N GLY A 139 -11.31 22.69 -8.81
CA GLY A 139 -10.41 23.80 -9.17
C GLY A 139 -9.20 23.88 -8.21
N ASN A 140 -9.08 24.97 -7.45
CA ASN A 140 -8.02 25.18 -6.46
C ASN A 140 -8.17 24.34 -5.17
N ARG A 141 -9.30 23.65 -5.00
CA ARG A 141 -9.56 22.73 -3.86
C ARG A 141 -9.35 21.27 -4.22
N LYS A 142 -8.53 21.00 -5.22
CA LYS A 142 -8.18 19.64 -5.64
C LYS A 142 -7.60 18.82 -4.48
N ILE A 143 -7.97 17.56 -4.42
CA ILE A 143 -7.32 16.58 -3.52
C ILE A 143 -6.02 16.08 -4.16
N GLY A 144 -5.95 16.11 -5.49
CA GLY A 144 -4.80 15.60 -6.24
C GLY A 144 -4.92 14.10 -6.53
N THR A 145 -6.12 13.62 -6.86
CA THR A 145 -6.36 12.22 -7.23
C THR A 145 -5.52 11.80 -8.44
N THR A 146 -5.42 10.51 -8.66
CA THR A 146 -4.71 9.97 -9.84
C THR A 146 -5.56 9.99 -11.11
N GLY A 147 -6.85 10.36 -11.03
CA GLY A 147 -7.80 10.33 -12.16
C GLY A 147 -8.10 8.93 -12.68
N ARG A 148 -7.91 7.90 -11.85
CA ARG A 148 -8.04 6.48 -12.24
C ARG A 148 -9.37 5.84 -11.82
N GLY A 149 -10.31 6.63 -11.32
CA GLY A 149 -11.63 6.15 -10.92
C GLY A 149 -11.67 5.37 -9.60
N ILE A 150 -10.62 5.43 -8.80
CA ILE A 150 -10.52 4.70 -7.52
C ILE A 150 -11.62 5.14 -6.55
N GLY A 151 -11.74 6.45 -6.30
CA GLY A 151 -12.74 7.01 -5.39
C GLY A 151 -14.17 6.65 -5.78
N PRO A 152 -14.60 6.97 -6.99
CA PRO A 152 -15.94 6.61 -7.48
C PRO A 152 -16.24 5.11 -7.44
N ALA A 153 -15.25 4.23 -7.67
CA ALA A 153 -15.45 2.79 -7.56
C ALA A 153 -15.68 2.33 -6.11
N TYR A 154 -14.98 2.90 -5.13
CA TYR A 154 -15.26 2.66 -3.72
C TYR A 154 -16.61 3.23 -3.28
N GLU A 155 -16.99 4.41 -3.78
CA GLU A 155 -18.32 5.00 -3.55
C GLU A 155 -19.43 4.06 -4.04
N ASP A 156 -19.31 3.50 -5.24
CA ASP A 156 -20.27 2.55 -5.78
C ASP A 156 -20.30 1.23 -5.00
N LYS A 157 -19.14 0.74 -4.53
CA LYS A 157 -19.05 -0.42 -3.65
C LYS A 157 -19.88 -0.20 -2.37
N VAL A 158 -19.68 0.93 -1.67
CA VAL A 158 -20.38 1.25 -0.43
C VAL A 158 -21.85 1.57 -0.70
N GLY A 159 -22.15 2.22 -1.84
CA GLY A 159 -23.50 2.49 -2.34
C GLY A 159 -24.26 1.22 -2.78
N ARG A 160 -23.62 0.06 -2.80
CA ARG A 160 -24.18 -1.25 -3.16
C ARG A 160 -24.72 -1.32 -4.60
N ARG A 161 -24.17 -0.49 -5.50
CA ARG A 161 -24.49 -0.46 -6.93
C ARG A 161 -23.33 -0.89 -7.82
N GLY A 162 -22.10 -0.94 -7.25
CA GLY A 162 -20.90 -1.30 -8.00
C GLY A 162 -20.95 -2.73 -8.56
N LEU A 163 -20.40 -2.88 -9.76
CA LEU A 163 -20.19 -4.18 -10.39
C LEU A 163 -19.05 -4.92 -9.68
N ARG A 164 -19.17 -6.24 -9.58
CA ARG A 164 -18.13 -7.13 -9.09
C ARG A 164 -17.64 -8.03 -10.21
N LEU A 165 -16.48 -8.61 -10.04
CA LEU A 165 -15.86 -9.49 -11.03
C LEU A 165 -16.79 -10.65 -11.42
N ARG A 166 -17.53 -11.23 -10.48
CA ARG A 166 -18.51 -12.29 -10.74
C ARG A 166 -19.66 -11.89 -11.67
N ASP A 167 -20.00 -10.58 -11.73
CA ASP A 167 -21.09 -10.09 -12.58
C ASP A 167 -20.77 -10.25 -14.07
N LEU A 168 -19.48 -10.36 -14.43
CA LEU A 168 -19.04 -10.62 -15.81
C LEU A 168 -19.40 -12.03 -16.29
N LEU A 169 -19.76 -12.95 -15.39
CA LEU A 169 -20.10 -14.33 -15.73
C LEU A 169 -21.55 -14.51 -16.19
N ASP A 170 -22.39 -13.49 -15.99
CA ASP A 170 -23.81 -13.46 -16.41
C ASP A 170 -24.07 -12.17 -17.21
N GLU A 171 -24.07 -12.26 -18.50
CA GLU A 171 -24.22 -11.13 -19.42
C GLU A 171 -25.58 -10.42 -19.25
N GLN A 172 -26.66 -11.15 -18.97
CA GLN A 172 -28.00 -10.55 -18.80
C GLN A 172 -28.04 -9.71 -17.50
N GLN A 173 -27.48 -10.24 -16.42
CA GLN A 173 -27.38 -9.50 -15.16
C GLN A 173 -26.43 -8.31 -15.28
N LEU A 174 -25.32 -8.46 -16.02
CA LEU A 174 -24.37 -7.38 -16.27
C LEU A 174 -25.06 -6.22 -17.01
N LEU A 175 -25.78 -6.50 -18.10
CA LEU A 175 -26.51 -5.51 -18.88
C LEU A 175 -27.55 -4.79 -18.01
N PHE A 176 -28.38 -5.53 -17.27
CA PHE A 176 -29.38 -4.97 -16.40
C PHE A 176 -28.80 -4.01 -15.35
N LYS A 177 -27.70 -4.39 -14.72
CA LYS A 177 -27.00 -3.54 -13.74
C LYS A 177 -26.39 -2.31 -14.40
N LEU A 178 -25.70 -2.47 -15.52
CA LEU A 178 -25.04 -1.37 -16.24
C LEU A 178 -26.01 -0.30 -16.70
N GLU A 179 -27.17 -0.67 -17.23
CA GLU A 179 -28.20 0.30 -17.64
C GLU A 179 -28.64 1.19 -16.48
N GLY A 180 -28.90 0.59 -15.32
CA GLY A 180 -29.27 1.34 -14.11
C GLY A 180 -28.17 2.26 -13.60
N ILE A 181 -26.94 1.77 -13.58
CA ILE A 181 -25.78 2.53 -13.11
C ILE A 181 -25.46 3.68 -14.07
N LEU A 182 -25.42 3.43 -15.38
CA LEU A 182 -25.13 4.43 -16.39
C LEU A 182 -26.16 5.57 -16.38
N LYS A 183 -27.45 5.27 -16.19
CA LYS A 183 -28.47 6.30 -16.07
C LYS A 183 -28.15 7.30 -14.96
N GLN A 184 -27.68 6.83 -13.81
CA GLN A 184 -27.32 7.69 -12.67
C GLN A 184 -26.03 8.46 -12.94
N HIS A 185 -24.99 7.79 -13.36
CA HIS A 185 -23.68 8.42 -13.55
C HIS A 185 -23.64 9.36 -14.73
N ASN A 186 -24.29 9.02 -15.83
CA ASN A 186 -24.40 9.92 -16.99
C ASN A 186 -25.23 11.17 -16.67
N PHE A 187 -26.27 11.04 -15.85
CA PHE A 187 -26.98 12.23 -15.36
C PHE A 187 -26.02 13.17 -14.58
N MET A 188 -25.17 12.63 -13.72
CA MET A 188 -24.18 13.44 -13.00
C MET A 188 -23.13 14.05 -13.96
N LEU A 189 -22.62 13.26 -14.89
CA LEU A 189 -21.63 13.73 -15.87
C LEU A 189 -22.19 14.88 -16.73
N GLU A 190 -23.38 14.69 -17.32
CA GLU A 190 -23.97 15.66 -18.24
C GLU A 190 -24.53 16.89 -17.50
N GLN A 191 -25.38 16.66 -16.49
CA GLN A 191 -26.18 17.73 -15.89
C GLN A 191 -25.46 18.50 -14.79
N TYR A 192 -24.52 17.85 -14.07
CA TYR A 192 -23.79 18.50 -13.00
C TYR A 192 -22.39 18.94 -13.42
N TYR A 193 -21.63 18.04 -14.06
CA TYR A 193 -20.25 18.33 -14.45
C TYR A 193 -20.09 18.91 -15.88
N GLY A 194 -21.13 18.87 -16.72
CA GLY A 194 -21.04 19.29 -18.13
C GLY A 194 -20.02 18.46 -18.91
N ALA A 195 -19.90 17.19 -18.57
CA ALA A 195 -18.96 16.24 -19.19
C ALA A 195 -19.73 15.28 -20.12
N GLU A 196 -18.98 14.65 -21.04
CA GLU A 196 -19.57 13.67 -21.97
C GLU A 196 -20.03 12.41 -21.22
N PRO A 197 -21.19 11.85 -21.58
CA PRO A 197 -21.68 10.61 -21.02
C PRO A 197 -20.82 9.43 -21.49
N VAL A 198 -20.82 8.35 -20.69
CA VAL A 198 -20.17 7.09 -21.02
C VAL A 198 -21.18 6.12 -21.62
N THR A 199 -20.83 5.49 -22.73
CA THR A 199 -21.74 4.57 -23.43
C THR A 199 -21.71 3.16 -22.82
N LEU A 200 -22.81 2.41 -23.02
CA LEU A 200 -22.90 1.01 -22.62
C LEU A 200 -21.81 0.16 -23.32
N GLU A 201 -21.60 0.42 -24.61
CA GLU A 201 -20.60 -0.28 -25.43
C GLU A 201 -19.19 -0.10 -24.88
N ALA A 202 -18.84 1.12 -24.43
CA ALA A 202 -17.54 1.39 -23.83
C ALA A 202 -17.35 0.59 -22.53
N CYS A 203 -18.40 0.48 -21.71
CA CYS A 203 -18.38 -0.32 -20.48
C CYS A 203 -18.25 -1.82 -20.76
N LEU A 204 -18.99 -2.34 -21.73
CA LEU A 204 -18.91 -3.75 -22.13
C LEU A 204 -17.54 -4.07 -22.72
N ALA A 205 -17.02 -3.22 -23.59
CA ALA A 205 -15.67 -3.39 -24.14
C ALA A 205 -14.60 -3.44 -23.05
N ALA A 206 -14.67 -2.54 -22.05
CA ALA A 206 -13.70 -2.51 -20.95
C ALA A 206 -13.77 -3.73 -20.03
N SER A 207 -14.93 -4.38 -19.91
CA SER A 207 -15.15 -5.48 -18.97
C SER A 207 -15.08 -6.87 -19.63
N LEU A 208 -15.55 -7.02 -20.86
CA LEU A 208 -15.69 -8.34 -21.51
C LEU A 208 -14.56 -8.68 -22.48
N ALA A 209 -13.74 -7.71 -22.90
CA ALA A 209 -12.67 -7.95 -23.87
C ALA A 209 -11.70 -9.07 -23.48
N TYR A 210 -11.52 -9.28 -22.18
CA TYR A 210 -10.58 -10.25 -21.62
C TYR A 210 -11.26 -11.37 -20.81
N LEU A 211 -12.59 -11.53 -20.96
CA LEU A 211 -13.37 -12.43 -20.09
C LEU A 211 -12.86 -13.87 -20.10
N ASP A 212 -12.56 -14.42 -21.28
CA ASP A 212 -12.11 -15.81 -21.40
C ASP A 212 -10.72 -16.04 -20.78
N GLU A 213 -9.86 -15.03 -20.85
CA GLU A 213 -8.53 -15.05 -20.22
C GLU A 213 -8.63 -14.81 -18.70
N LEU A 214 -9.66 -14.08 -18.25
CA LEU A 214 -9.89 -13.73 -16.86
C LEU A 214 -10.49 -14.89 -16.06
N LYS A 215 -11.43 -15.66 -16.67
CA LYS A 215 -12.13 -16.77 -16.01
C LYS A 215 -11.22 -17.76 -15.26
N PRO A 216 -10.10 -18.24 -15.84
CA PRO A 216 -9.21 -19.18 -15.13
C PRO A 216 -8.54 -18.58 -13.88
N MET A 217 -8.43 -17.26 -13.78
CA MET A 217 -7.84 -16.57 -12.64
C MET A 217 -8.87 -16.19 -11.56
N MET A 218 -10.18 -16.30 -11.85
CA MET A 218 -11.24 -16.00 -10.87
C MET A 218 -11.35 -17.11 -9.83
N GLY A 219 -11.47 -16.74 -8.54
CA GLY A 219 -11.58 -17.74 -7.48
C GLY A 219 -12.09 -17.19 -6.15
N ASP A 220 -12.26 -18.11 -5.21
CA ASP A 220 -12.58 -17.81 -3.81
C ASP A 220 -11.29 -17.62 -3.01
N VAL A 221 -10.81 -16.37 -2.93
CA VAL A 221 -9.58 -16.00 -2.21
C VAL A 221 -9.70 -16.30 -0.72
N LEU A 222 -10.89 -16.15 -0.11
CA LEU A 222 -11.09 -16.48 1.31
C LEU A 222 -10.85 -17.98 1.58
N SER A 223 -11.45 -18.86 0.77
CA SER A 223 -11.26 -20.31 0.89
C SER A 223 -9.80 -20.71 0.64
N GLN A 224 -9.13 -20.07 -0.33
CA GLN A 224 -7.72 -20.31 -0.60
C GLN A 224 -6.83 -19.93 0.60
N LEU A 225 -7.05 -18.75 1.21
CA LEU A 225 -6.33 -18.32 2.39
C LEU A 225 -6.58 -19.22 3.60
N ALA A 226 -7.83 -19.68 3.79
CA ALA A 226 -8.15 -20.64 4.83
C ALA A 226 -7.46 -21.99 4.62
N MET A 227 -7.30 -22.43 3.37
CA MET A 227 -6.57 -23.65 3.02
C MET A 227 -5.06 -23.50 3.32
N LEU A 228 -4.43 -22.41 2.88
CA LEU A 228 -3.00 -22.14 3.16
C LEU A 228 -2.74 -22.17 4.68
N ARG A 229 -3.59 -21.51 5.46
CA ARG A 229 -3.49 -21.51 6.92
C ARG A 229 -3.62 -22.90 7.53
N ARG A 230 -4.62 -23.72 7.11
CA ARG A 230 -4.77 -25.09 7.60
C ARG A 230 -3.57 -25.96 7.28
N ASN A 231 -2.89 -25.68 6.17
CA ASN A 231 -1.67 -26.37 5.77
C ASN A 231 -0.40 -25.82 6.47
N GLY A 232 -0.56 -24.86 7.39
CA GLY A 232 0.57 -24.23 8.08
C GLY A 232 1.47 -23.41 7.16
N GLN A 233 0.95 -22.86 6.07
CA GLN A 233 1.71 -22.06 5.11
C GLN A 233 1.58 -20.57 5.43
N ALA A 234 2.71 -19.89 5.47
CA ALA A 234 2.78 -18.45 5.72
C ALA A 234 2.24 -17.64 4.53
N VAL A 235 1.58 -16.53 4.83
CA VAL A 235 1.04 -15.59 3.85
C VAL A 235 1.54 -14.17 4.16
N LEU A 236 1.93 -13.43 3.13
CA LEU A 236 2.31 -12.03 3.21
C LEU A 236 1.17 -11.14 2.70
N PHE A 237 0.68 -10.24 3.53
CA PHE A 237 -0.33 -9.24 3.16
C PHE A 237 0.36 -7.94 2.80
N GLU A 238 0.27 -7.57 1.53
CA GLU A 238 0.92 -6.40 0.96
C GLU A 238 -0.06 -5.22 0.91
N GLY A 239 0.16 -4.22 1.77
CA GLY A 239 -0.61 -2.98 1.77
C GLY A 239 -0.18 -2.03 0.65
N ALA A 240 -1.11 -1.22 0.20
CA ALA A 240 -0.86 -0.11 -0.71
C ALA A 240 -1.03 1.23 0.03
N GLN A 241 -0.43 2.28 -0.51
CA GLN A 241 -0.41 3.63 0.09
C GLN A 241 0.27 3.62 1.48
N GLY A 242 -0.19 4.47 2.41
CA GLY A 242 0.31 4.56 3.77
C GLY A 242 -0.80 4.86 4.75
N ALA A 243 -0.57 4.61 6.03
CA ALA A 243 -1.58 4.70 7.09
C ALA A 243 -2.19 6.11 7.24
N LEU A 244 -1.42 7.17 6.98
CA LEU A 244 -1.93 8.55 7.00
C LEU A 244 -2.75 8.93 5.77
N LEU A 245 -2.85 8.03 4.79
CA LEU A 245 -3.78 8.12 3.65
C LEU A 245 -5.06 7.30 3.86
N ASP A 246 -5.26 6.68 5.01
CA ASP A 246 -6.48 5.92 5.33
C ASP A 246 -7.71 6.83 5.29
N ILE A 247 -8.82 6.32 4.70
CA ILE A 247 -10.04 7.12 4.52
C ILE A 247 -10.66 7.57 5.85
N ASP A 248 -10.53 6.75 6.91
CA ASP A 248 -11.15 7.02 8.22
C ASP A 248 -10.17 7.65 9.21
N HIS A 249 -8.89 7.25 9.18
CA HIS A 249 -7.90 7.61 10.18
C HIS A 249 -6.77 8.53 9.66
N GLY A 250 -6.73 8.76 8.36
CA GLY A 250 -5.72 9.60 7.72
C GLY A 250 -6.00 11.09 7.82
N THR A 251 -5.23 11.87 7.04
CA THR A 251 -5.32 13.34 6.98
C THR A 251 -6.45 13.79 6.05
N TYR A 252 -7.69 13.40 6.35
CA TYR A 252 -8.89 13.75 5.59
C TYR A 252 -9.02 15.26 5.38
N PRO A 253 -9.41 15.75 4.18
CA PRO A 253 -9.84 14.99 2.99
C PRO A 253 -8.70 14.54 2.07
N PHE A 254 -7.45 14.80 2.40
CA PHE A 254 -6.27 14.47 1.60
C PHE A 254 -5.81 13.04 1.86
N VAL A 255 -6.66 12.09 1.50
CA VAL A 255 -6.52 10.64 1.73
C VAL A 255 -6.86 9.85 0.47
N THR A 256 -6.55 8.55 0.46
CA THR A 256 -7.11 7.61 -0.52
C THR A 256 -8.52 7.17 -0.11
N SER A 257 -9.27 6.59 -1.01
CA SER A 257 -10.66 6.16 -0.75
C SER A 257 -10.76 4.74 -0.15
N SER A 258 -9.65 4.16 0.26
CA SER A 258 -9.62 2.84 0.91
C SER A 258 -9.09 2.92 2.33
N ASN A 259 -9.40 1.91 3.14
CA ASN A 259 -8.72 1.69 4.41
C ASN A 259 -7.35 1.07 4.15
N THR A 260 -6.30 1.75 4.60
CA THR A 260 -4.89 1.36 4.39
C THR A 260 -4.27 0.69 5.62
N THR A 261 -5.06 0.54 6.67
CA THR A 261 -4.64 -0.07 7.95
C THR A 261 -4.62 -1.59 7.87
N ALA A 262 -3.92 -2.24 8.78
CA ALA A 262 -3.90 -3.70 8.92
C ALA A 262 -5.29 -4.30 9.15
N GLY A 263 -6.18 -3.56 9.83
CA GLY A 263 -7.59 -3.96 10.04
C GLY A 263 -8.37 -4.19 8.74
N ALA A 264 -7.99 -3.51 7.65
CA ALA A 264 -8.61 -3.66 6.34
C ALA A 264 -8.42 -5.05 5.71
N ILE A 265 -7.47 -5.86 6.17
CA ILE A 265 -7.27 -7.23 5.71
C ILE A 265 -8.51 -8.07 5.98
N SER A 266 -9.14 -7.90 7.14
CA SER A 266 -10.34 -8.66 7.49
C SER A 266 -11.51 -8.40 6.53
N SER A 267 -11.75 -7.14 6.16
CA SER A 267 -12.79 -6.80 5.18
C SER A 267 -12.36 -7.05 3.73
N GLY A 268 -11.06 -6.90 3.44
CA GLY A 268 -10.51 -6.98 2.09
C GLY A 268 -10.18 -8.38 1.58
N CYS A 269 -10.03 -9.37 2.49
CA CYS A 269 -9.72 -10.77 2.14
C CYS A 269 -10.54 -11.77 2.95
N GLY A 270 -11.31 -11.34 3.96
CA GLY A 270 -12.07 -12.25 4.84
C GLY A 270 -11.22 -12.97 5.90
N VAL A 271 -9.98 -12.52 6.15
CA VAL A 271 -9.11 -13.12 7.17
C VAL A 271 -9.42 -12.52 8.53
N GLY A 272 -9.70 -13.38 9.51
CA GLY A 272 -9.94 -12.93 10.89
C GLY A 272 -8.71 -12.26 11.52
N PRO A 273 -8.88 -11.19 12.33
CA PRO A 273 -7.76 -10.40 12.86
C PRO A 273 -6.78 -11.21 13.72
N LEU A 274 -7.23 -12.28 14.38
CA LEU A 274 -6.39 -13.18 15.17
C LEU A 274 -5.45 -14.06 14.33
N HIS A 275 -5.49 -13.92 13.01
CA HIS A 275 -4.61 -14.63 12.07
C HIS A 275 -3.57 -13.71 11.44
N LEU A 276 -3.38 -12.53 11.98
CA LEU A 276 -2.31 -11.59 11.64
C LEU A 276 -1.24 -11.71 12.73
N ASP A 277 -0.16 -12.43 12.45
CA ASP A 277 0.80 -12.82 13.49
C ASP A 277 1.91 -11.79 13.68
N TYR A 278 2.25 -11.05 12.61
CA TYR A 278 3.28 -10.01 12.64
C TYR A 278 2.89 -8.85 11.72
N ILE A 279 2.91 -7.62 12.21
CA ILE A 279 2.57 -6.43 11.44
C ILE A 279 3.79 -5.51 11.39
N LEU A 280 4.40 -5.42 10.20
CA LEU A 280 5.59 -4.63 9.92
C LEU A 280 5.20 -3.26 9.35
N GLY A 281 5.52 -2.20 10.09
CA GLY A 281 5.39 -0.83 9.61
C GLY A 281 6.62 -0.38 8.83
N ILE A 282 6.45 -0.03 7.57
CA ILE A 282 7.54 0.52 6.75
C ILE A 282 7.56 2.04 6.89
N THR A 283 8.67 2.56 7.36
CA THR A 283 8.89 3.97 7.70
C THR A 283 10.16 4.46 7.04
N LYS A 284 10.15 5.59 6.36
CA LYS A 284 11.40 6.24 5.94
C LYS A 284 12.13 6.83 7.15
N ALA A 285 13.44 6.93 7.09
CA ALA A 285 14.24 7.67 8.08
C ALA A 285 13.93 9.18 8.13
N TYR A 286 13.09 9.67 7.24
CA TYR A 286 12.54 11.02 7.15
C TYR A 286 11.12 10.91 6.59
N THR A 287 10.38 12.01 6.55
CA THR A 287 8.99 11.97 6.06
C THR A 287 8.87 12.55 4.66
N THR A 288 8.03 11.95 3.83
CA THR A 288 7.70 12.50 2.49
C THR A 288 6.20 12.48 2.25
N ARG A 289 5.71 13.44 1.46
CA ARG A 289 4.32 13.51 1.03
C ARG A 289 4.22 13.90 -0.43
N VAL A 290 3.33 13.26 -1.17
CA VAL A 290 2.94 13.67 -2.54
C VAL A 290 1.64 14.45 -2.47
N GLY A 291 1.57 15.55 -3.22
CA GLY A 291 0.34 16.36 -3.34
C GLY A 291 0.05 17.26 -2.16
N GLU A 292 -1.21 17.64 -2.07
CA GLU A 292 -1.70 18.63 -1.11
C GLU A 292 -1.94 18.03 0.28
N GLY A 293 -2.26 18.92 1.21
CA GLY A 293 -2.64 18.57 2.59
C GLY A 293 -1.56 18.86 3.62
N PRO A 294 -1.86 18.68 4.91
CA PRO A 294 -0.99 19.07 6.01
C PRO A 294 0.31 18.25 6.03
N PHE A 295 1.41 18.92 6.28
CA PHE A 295 2.73 18.31 6.48
C PHE A 295 3.51 19.13 7.52
N PRO A 296 3.26 18.93 8.80
CA PRO A 296 3.81 19.78 9.86
C PRO A 296 5.34 19.83 9.90
N THR A 297 6.01 18.72 9.55
CA THR A 297 7.47 18.61 9.57
C THR A 297 8.14 18.94 8.23
N GLU A 298 7.41 19.52 7.25
CA GLU A 298 7.96 19.89 5.95
C GLU A 298 9.12 20.89 6.05
N LEU A 299 10.15 20.68 5.25
CA LEU A 299 11.35 21.52 5.20
C LEU A 299 11.47 22.22 3.86
N HIS A 300 11.73 23.53 3.91
CA HIS A 300 11.94 24.40 2.75
C HIS A 300 13.37 24.94 2.65
N ASP A 301 14.29 24.42 3.46
CA ASP A 301 15.68 24.81 3.59
C ASP A 301 16.63 23.87 2.82
N SER A 302 17.93 24.04 3.05
CA SER A 302 18.98 23.22 2.45
C SER A 302 18.86 21.74 2.83
N VAL A 303 18.31 21.42 4.02
CA VAL A 303 18.09 20.03 4.43
C VAL A 303 16.95 19.41 3.63
N GLY A 304 15.85 20.14 3.44
CA GLY A 304 14.74 19.69 2.58
C GLY A 304 15.19 19.40 1.15
N ILE A 305 16.07 20.25 0.59
CA ILE A 305 16.68 20.06 -0.73
C ILE A 305 17.56 18.79 -0.74
N HIS A 306 18.43 18.63 0.27
CA HIS A 306 19.29 17.44 0.40
C HIS A 306 18.44 16.13 0.43
N LEU A 307 17.38 16.10 1.24
CA LEU A 307 16.49 14.93 1.32
C LEU A 307 15.82 14.61 -0.03
N ALA A 308 15.37 15.64 -0.75
CA ALA A 308 14.72 15.47 -2.05
C ALA A 308 15.68 14.96 -3.12
N GLU A 309 16.88 15.55 -3.22
CA GLU A 309 17.86 15.22 -4.24
C GLU A 309 18.51 13.86 -3.97
N LYS A 310 19.07 13.64 -2.77
CA LYS A 310 19.73 12.40 -2.39
C LYS A 310 18.77 11.24 -2.31
N GLY A 311 17.52 11.51 -1.84
CA GLY A 311 16.45 10.54 -1.80
C GLY A 311 15.81 10.23 -3.15
N HIS A 312 16.10 10.97 -4.22
CA HIS A 312 15.40 10.89 -5.52
C HIS A 312 13.89 10.91 -5.34
N GLU A 313 13.38 11.91 -4.61
CA GLU A 313 12.00 11.94 -4.14
C GLU A 313 11.04 12.42 -5.23
N PHE A 314 10.67 11.48 -6.10
CA PHE A 314 9.64 11.62 -7.14
C PHE A 314 8.63 10.47 -7.04
N GLY A 315 7.36 10.77 -7.23
CA GLY A 315 6.29 9.76 -7.17
C GLY A 315 6.44 8.69 -8.25
N ALA A 316 6.45 7.42 -7.86
CA ALA A 316 6.66 6.30 -8.77
C ALA A 316 5.61 6.21 -9.90
N THR A 317 4.37 6.63 -9.62
CA THR A 317 3.24 6.56 -10.54
C THR A 317 3.03 7.84 -11.35
N THR A 318 3.20 9.01 -10.73
CA THR A 318 2.87 10.31 -11.33
C THR A 318 4.09 11.14 -11.72
N GLY A 319 5.30 10.75 -11.28
CA GLY A 319 6.53 11.53 -11.45
C GLY A 319 6.54 12.88 -10.71
N ARG A 320 5.52 13.18 -9.89
CA ARG A 320 5.45 14.43 -9.13
C ARG A 320 6.54 14.47 -8.06
N PRO A 321 7.18 15.65 -7.81
CA PRO A 321 8.11 15.78 -6.71
C PRO A 321 7.39 15.54 -5.38
N ARG A 322 8.09 14.88 -4.45
CA ARG A 322 7.62 14.71 -3.08
C ARG A 322 8.13 15.86 -2.23
N ARG A 323 7.26 16.37 -1.37
CA ARG A 323 7.60 17.25 -0.27
C ARG A 323 8.38 16.44 0.76
N CYS A 324 9.43 16.99 1.35
CA CYS A 324 10.31 16.30 2.29
C CYS A 324 10.34 17.04 3.64
N GLY A 325 10.50 16.29 4.72
CA GLY A 325 10.58 16.82 6.06
C GLY A 325 11.20 15.84 7.05
N TRP A 326 11.44 16.31 8.27
CA TRP A 326 11.95 15.47 9.34
C TRP A 326 10.96 14.34 9.69
N LEU A 327 11.49 13.25 10.25
CA LEU A 327 10.67 12.13 10.72
C LEU A 327 9.67 12.60 11.77
N ASP A 328 8.41 12.28 11.53
CA ASP A 328 7.29 12.59 12.42
C ASP A 328 6.96 11.36 13.28
N VAL A 329 7.54 11.34 14.47
CA VAL A 329 7.31 10.22 15.40
C VAL A 329 5.96 10.34 16.12
N CYS A 330 5.41 11.54 16.27
CA CYS A 330 4.05 11.69 16.84
C CYS A 330 3.01 11.00 15.95
N ALA A 331 3.08 11.25 14.64
CA ALA A 331 2.24 10.57 13.68
C ALA A 331 2.53 9.06 13.66
N LEU A 332 3.81 8.66 13.74
CA LEU A 332 4.21 7.25 13.75
C LEU A 332 3.68 6.51 14.99
N GLN A 333 3.73 7.09 16.19
CA GLN A 333 3.16 6.51 17.41
C GLN A 333 1.66 6.21 17.27
N ARG A 334 0.91 7.17 16.71
CA ARG A 334 -0.51 6.96 16.40
C ARG A 334 -0.73 5.78 15.44
N VAL A 335 0.14 5.64 14.44
CA VAL A 335 0.07 4.53 13.47
C VAL A 335 0.44 3.20 14.12
N VAL A 336 1.41 3.19 15.05
CA VAL A 336 1.76 2.00 15.85
C VAL A 336 0.53 1.47 16.58
N GLU A 337 -0.16 2.33 17.33
CA GLU A 337 -1.39 1.96 18.05
C GLU A 337 -2.52 1.51 17.13
N MET A 338 -2.81 2.30 16.10
CA MET A 338 -3.91 2.05 15.16
C MET A 338 -3.79 0.71 14.44
N ASN A 339 -2.56 0.25 14.21
CA ASN A 339 -2.29 -0.98 13.45
C ASN A 339 -1.77 -2.12 14.34
N SER A 340 -1.56 -1.90 15.63
CA SER A 340 -0.89 -2.86 16.52
C SER A 340 0.43 -3.34 15.91
N LEU A 341 1.30 -2.40 15.48
CA LEU A 341 2.56 -2.74 14.84
C LEU A 341 3.41 -3.59 15.76
N THR A 342 3.97 -4.66 15.22
CA THR A 342 4.87 -5.58 15.95
C THR A 342 6.32 -5.12 15.85
N GLY A 343 6.68 -4.48 14.74
CA GLY A 343 8.02 -3.95 14.49
C GLY A 343 8.04 -2.93 13.37
N LEU A 344 9.15 -2.23 13.25
CA LEU A 344 9.41 -1.24 12.22
C LEU A 344 10.47 -1.72 11.23
N CYS A 345 10.30 -1.29 9.99
CA CYS A 345 11.36 -1.28 8.99
C CYS A 345 11.70 0.17 8.67
N ILE A 346 12.93 0.58 8.94
CA ILE A 346 13.41 1.92 8.57
C ILE A 346 14.09 1.86 7.21
N THR A 347 13.57 2.64 6.27
CA THR A 347 14.09 2.72 4.90
C THR A 347 14.79 4.05 4.63
N LYS A 348 15.66 4.10 3.62
CA LYS A 348 16.30 5.33 3.19
C LYS A 348 17.20 5.97 4.26
N LEU A 349 17.82 5.17 5.13
CA LEU A 349 18.75 5.65 6.16
C LEU A 349 19.94 6.38 5.51
N ASP A 350 20.44 5.84 4.41
CA ASP A 350 21.53 6.35 3.59
C ASP A 350 21.32 7.79 3.08
N VAL A 351 20.08 8.24 3.00
CA VAL A 351 19.76 9.62 2.58
C VAL A 351 20.19 10.65 3.63
N LEU A 352 20.25 10.25 4.90
CA LEU A 352 20.68 11.12 6.00
C LEU A 352 22.21 11.24 6.14
N ASP A 353 23.00 10.41 5.43
CA ASP A 353 24.47 10.48 5.47
C ASP A 353 24.97 11.87 5.00
N GLY A 354 25.94 12.43 5.68
CA GLY A 354 26.54 13.73 5.38
C GLY A 354 25.82 14.93 6.01
N LEU A 355 24.77 14.70 6.80
CA LEU A 355 24.15 15.74 7.60
C LEU A 355 24.91 15.92 8.94
N ASP A 356 25.10 17.18 9.38
CA ASP A 356 25.73 17.50 10.67
C ASP A 356 24.80 17.18 11.84
N SER A 357 23.49 17.30 11.62
CA SER A 357 22.46 16.98 12.59
C SER A 357 21.22 16.40 11.91
N VAL A 358 20.50 15.57 12.64
CA VAL A 358 19.20 15.03 12.24
C VAL A 358 18.16 15.35 13.31
N ALA A 359 16.91 15.56 12.93
CA ALA A 359 15.87 15.89 13.88
C ALA A 359 14.69 14.91 13.78
N ILE A 360 14.03 14.69 14.93
CA ILE A 360 12.83 13.88 15.08
C ILE A 360 11.75 14.77 15.67
N CYS A 361 10.58 14.84 15.05
CA CYS A 361 9.43 15.50 15.65
C CYS A 361 8.88 14.59 16.76
N VAL A 362 8.91 15.07 18.01
CA VAL A 362 8.54 14.31 19.20
C VAL A 362 7.26 14.82 19.85
N ASP A 363 6.79 16.01 19.48
CA ASP A 363 5.55 16.62 19.98
C ASP A 363 5.07 17.71 19.05
N TYR A 364 3.87 18.21 19.28
CA TYR A 364 3.30 19.38 18.61
C TYR A 364 2.89 20.44 19.63
N GLN A 365 3.18 21.68 19.32
CA GLN A 365 2.64 22.83 20.07
C GLN A 365 1.55 23.49 19.21
N GLU A 366 0.41 23.74 19.83
CA GLU A 366 -0.69 24.49 19.23
C GLU A 366 -0.71 25.89 19.84
N ASP A 367 -0.70 26.92 18.99
CA ASP A 367 -0.82 28.31 19.42
C ASP A 367 -2.29 28.72 19.65
N SER A 368 -2.50 29.97 20.10
CA SER A 368 -3.85 30.52 20.35
C SER A 368 -4.76 30.54 19.11
N ASP A 369 -4.18 30.50 17.93
CA ASP A 369 -4.90 30.57 16.64
C ASP A 369 -5.13 29.17 16.04
N GLY A 370 -4.72 28.10 16.77
CA GLY A 370 -4.84 26.72 16.34
C GLY A 370 -3.76 26.28 15.35
N GLN A 371 -2.69 27.05 15.17
CA GLN A 371 -1.59 26.67 14.32
C GLN A 371 -0.70 25.66 15.05
N ILE A 372 -0.45 24.52 14.38
CA ILE A 372 0.39 23.43 14.90
C ILE A 372 1.84 23.65 14.47
N THR A 373 2.74 23.65 15.44
CA THR A 373 4.19 23.72 15.23
C THR A 373 4.87 22.47 15.79
N PRO A 374 5.71 21.79 15.00
CA PRO A 374 6.42 20.60 15.47
C PRO A 374 7.50 20.95 16.49
N VAL A 375 7.62 20.12 17.52
CA VAL A 375 8.70 20.16 18.51
C VAL A 375 9.73 19.10 18.16
N TYR A 376 10.97 19.52 17.98
CA TYR A 376 12.04 18.65 17.53
C TYR A 376 13.00 18.27 18.65
N GLU A 377 13.37 16.98 18.69
CA GLU A 377 14.60 16.52 19.33
C GLU A 377 15.68 16.44 18.23
N THR A 378 16.79 17.13 18.46
CA THR A 378 17.93 17.16 17.52
C THR A 378 19.03 16.25 18.01
N LEU A 379 19.49 15.35 17.15
CA LEU A 379 20.59 14.42 17.36
C LEU A 379 21.77 14.78 16.47
N ALA A 380 22.98 14.35 16.86
CA ALA A 380 24.15 14.48 15.98
C ALA A 380 23.95 13.62 14.72
N GLY A 381 24.26 14.19 13.58
CA GLY A 381 24.30 13.46 12.32
C GLY A 381 25.59 12.65 12.15
N TRP A 382 25.81 12.11 10.96
CA TRP A 382 27.00 11.31 10.66
C TRP A 382 27.51 11.61 9.25
N GLN A 383 28.85 11.54 9.09
CA GLN A 383 29.52 11.82 7.82
C GLN A 383 29.92 10.55 7.07
N GLU A 384 30.01 9.43 7.78
CA GLU A 384 30.34 8.12 7.22
C GLU A 384 29.14 7.59 6.42
N ALA A 385 29.43 6.82 5.36
CA ALA A 385 28.40 6.22 4.54
C ALA A 385 27.74 5.04 5.27
N SER A 386 26.41 5.06 5.34
CA SER A 386 25.59 3.92 5.77
C SER A 386 25.14 3.03 4.60
N VAL A 387 25.31 3.48 3.38
CA VAL A 387 24.95 2.76 2.14
C VAL A 387 25.64 1.40 2.09
N GLY A 388 24.88 0.33 1.81
CA GLY A 388 25.40 -1.02 1.65
C GLY A 388 25.86 -1.74 2.92
N VAL A 389 25.74 -1.11 4.09
CA VAL A 389 26.03 -1.75 5.38
C VAL A 389 25.03 -2.89 5.64
N LYS A 390 25.55 -4.07 6.05
CA LYS A 390 24.78 -5.32 6.22
C LYS A 390 24.65 -5.78 7.67
N GLN A 391 25.38 -5.18 8.59
CA GLN A 391 25.35 -5.51 10.01
C GLN A 391 25.06 -4.23 10.82
N TYR A 392 24.21 -4.33 11.84
CA TYR A 392 23.83 -3.17 12.65
C TYR A 392 25.02 -2.48 13.30
N GLN A 393 25.96 -3.27 13.83
CA GLN A 393 27.17 -2.76 14.50
C GLN A 393 28.15 -2.03 13.57
N ASP A 394 28.04 -2.21 12.26
CA ASP A 394 28.90 -1.57 11.26
C ASP A 394 28.31 -0.22 10.78
N LEU A 395 27.10 0.13 11.21
CA LEU A 395 26.52 1.45 10.95
C LEU A 395 27.30 2.54 11.72
N PRO A 396 27.35 3.77 11.17
CA PRO A 396 27.85 4.92 11.93
C PRO A 396 27.21 5.01 13.31
N GLN A 397 28.02 5.34 14.33
CA GLN A 397 27.55 5.36 15.73
C GLN A 397 26.31 6.26 15.92
N ASN A 398 26.29 7.44 15.28
CA ASN A 398 25.16 8.36 15.38
C ASN A 398 23.92 7.84 14.63
N ALA A 399 24.10 7.05 13.55
CA ALA A 399 22.99 6.37 12.88
C ALA A 399 22.37 5.31 13.77
N GLN A 400 23.18 4.56 14.55
CA GLN A 400 22.66 3.63 15.57
C GLN A 400 21.88 4.36 16.65
N VAL A 401 22.41 5.48 17.18
CA VAL A 401 21.73 6.33 18.17
C VAL A 401 20.38 6.84 17.65
N TYR A 402 20.33 7.26 16.38
CA TYR A 402 19.09 7.68 15.72
C TYR A 402 18.04 6.57 15.65
N LEU A 403 18.44 5.37 15.25
CA LEU A 403 17.56 4.20 15.17
C LEU A 403 17.08 3.73 16.54
N ASP A 404 17.95 3.68 17.53
CA ASP A 404 17.62 3.32 18.91
C ASP A 404 16.67 4.36 19.53
N ARG A 405 16.82 5.63 19.14
CA ARG A 405 15.90 6.69 19.61
C ARG A 405 14.50 6.53 19.03
N ILE A 406 14.38 6.17 17.76
CA ILE A 406 13.08 5.86 17.13
C ILE A 406 12.43 4.67 17.83
N GLU A 407 13.19 3.60 18.08
CA GLU A 407 12.72 2.41 18.79
C GLU A 407 12.20 2.78 20.18
N ALA A 408 12.95 3.59 20.93
CA ALA A 408 12.58 4.04 22.28
C ALA A 408 11.32 4.92 22.28
N LEU A 409 11.18 5.83 21.32
CA LEU A 409 10.02 6.71 21.20
C LEU A 409 8.75 5.94 20.78
N CYS A 410 8.88 5.00 19.88
CA CYS A 410 7.73 4.22 19.35
C CYS A 410 7.33 3.07 20.31
N GLY A 411 8.21 2.64 21.22
CA GLY A 411 7.96 1.51 22.13
C GLY A 411 7.90 0.14 21.44
N ILE A 412 8.30 0.05 20.17
CA ILE A 412 8.37 -1.19 19.40
C ILE A 412 9.73 -1.29 18.68
N PRO A 413 10.20 -2.51 18.39
CA PRO A 413 11.53 -2.69 17.79
C PRO A 413 11.65 -2.21 16.35
N VAL A 414 12.84 -1.74 15.98
CA VAL A 414 13.28 -1.61 14.61
C VAL A 414 13.92 -2.94 14.19
N ASP A 415 13.19 -3.77 13.46
CA ASP A 415 13.62 -5.13 13.08
C ASP A 415 14.35 -5.17 11.76
N VAL A 416 14.05 -4.23 10.86
CA VAL A 416 14.63 -4.15 9.51
C VAL A 416 15.16 -2.74 9.24
N ILE A 417 16.34 -2.65 8.62
CA ILE A 417 16.92 -1.37 8.19
C ILE A 417 17.37 -1.51 6.74
N SER A 418 16.83 -0.69 5.86
CA SER A 418 17.26 -0.62 4.47
C SER A 418 18.32 0.46 4.32
N THR A 419 19.52 0.05 3.92
CA THR A 419 20.71 0.90 3.77
C THR A 419 21.03 1.26 2.31
N GLY A 420 20.13 0.94 1.38
CA GLY A 420 20.29 1.25 -0.04
C GLY A 420 19.15 0.67 -0.88
N PRO A 421 19.17 0.85 -2.20
CA PRO A 421 18.08 0.44 -3.09
C PRO A 421 18.02 -1.08 -3.36
N ASP A 422 19.16 -1.78 -3.31
CA ASP A 422 19.21 -3.22 -3.57
C ASP A 422 18.67 -4.02 -2.38
N ARG A 423 18.05 -5.19 -2.66
CA ARG A 423 17.53 -6.07 -1.61
C ARG A 423 18.62 -6.57 -0.67
N ALA A 424 19.85 -6.79 -1.17
CA ALA A 424 21.00 -7.21 -0.37
C ALA A 424 21.51 -6.11 0.59
N GLU A 425 21.12 -4.86 0.39
CA GLU A 425 21.43 -3.72 1.24
C GLU A 425 20.38 -3.55 2.33
N THR A 426 20.18 -4.63 3.10
CA THR A 426 19.20 -4.68 4.17
C THR A 426 19.76 -5.40 5.39
N ILE A 427 19.61 -4.78 6.55
CA ILE A 427 19.96 -5.35 7.84
C ILE A 427 18.70 -5.95 8.46
N LEU A 428 18.73 -7.22 8.83
CA LEU A 428 17.71 -7.88 9.65
C LEU A 428 18.23 -7.99 11.08
N LYS A 429 17.72 -7.15 11.99
CA LYS A 429 18.08 -7.22 13.43
C LYS A 429 17.43 -8.42 14.10
N ARG A 430 16.23 -8.80 13.64
CA ARG A 430 15.46 -9.94 14.15
C ARG A 430 14.80 -10.69 12.99
N PRO A 431 14.64 -12.01 13.08
CA PRO A 431 13.88 -12.77 12.10
C PRO A 431 12.38 -12.40 12.18
N ILE A 432 11.75 -12.21 11.03
CA ILE A 432 10.32 -11.91 10.90
C ILE A 432 9.53 -13.18 10.55
N LEU A 433 10.11 -14.05 9.73
CA LEU A 433 9.59 -15.31 9.21
C LEU A 433 10.53 -16.46 9.52
#